data_1faba672e6bafa3ed5dc4bed69912359
#
_entry.id   1faba672e6bafa3ed5dc4bed69912359
#
_cell.length_a   1.000
_cell.length_b   1.000
_cell.length_c   1.000
_cell.angle_alpha   90.00
_cell.angle_beta   90.00
_cell.angle_gamma   90.00
#
_symmetry.space_group_name_H-M   'P 1'
#
loop_
_entity.id
_entity.type
_entity.pdbx_description
1 polymer ?
#
loop_
_entity_poly.entity_id
_entity_poly.type
_entity_poly.pdbx_seq_one_letter_code
_entity_poly.pdbx_strand_id
1 'polypeptide(L)'
;MPSRELPFPVFDADNHMYEPQEALTKFLPENRKRVIDYVQVRGRTKIVVRGHISEYIPNPTFEVVARPGAQEDYFRNGAQGKSYREILGEPMKAIPAFREPGARLEVMDELGIDYALMFPTLASLVEERMKDDPEMTHDVIHALNQWMYEQWSFNYQDRIFATPVITLPIVERALEELEWCLERGARTVLVRPAPVPGYKGSRSFGLEEFDPFWQACIKAELPVSMHASDSGYSEFANVWEPGDEFLPFKPTAFRSSGLRDRAPWHTSAPIASRIGRWP
;
A
#
# COMPACT_ATOMS: atom_id res chain seq x y z
N MET A 1 -4.01 -22.82 -20.14
CA MET A 1 -3.23 -24.03 -19.81
C MET A 1 -4.06 -24.83 -18.85
N PRO A 2 -4.10 -26.18 -18.87
CA PRO A 2 -4.82 -26.92 -17.84
C PRO A 2 -4.22 -26.57 -16.48
N SER A 3 -5.08 -26.23 -15.51
CA SER A 3 -4.69 -26.02 -14.13
C SER A 3 -3.94 -27.25 -13.64
N ARG A 4 -2.70 -27.08 -13.20
CA ARG A 4 -1.93 -28.17 -12.61
C ARG A 4 -2.54 -28.38 -11.22
N GLU A 5 -3.33 -29.43 -11.03
CA GLU A 5 -3.77 -29.81 -9.70
C GLU A 5 -2.56 -30.01 -8.80
N LEU A 6 -2.40 -29.14 -7.82
CA LEU A 6 -1.40 -29.30 -6.78
C LEU A 6 -1.97 -30.17 -5.65
N PRO A 7 -1.16 -31.01 -4.99
CA PRO A 7 -1.64 -31.88 -3.90
C PRO A 7 -1.87 -31.12 -2.58
N PHE A 8 -1.90 -29.81 -2.62
CA PHE A 8 -2.11 -28.91 -1.47
C PHE A 8 -2.77 -27.60 -1.94
N PRO A 9 -3.52 -26.91 -1.06
CA PRO A 9 -4.12 -25.64 -1.40
C PRO A 9 -3.07 -24.54 -1.59
N VAL A 10 -3.34 -23.64 -2.52
CA VAL A 10 -2.51 -22.47 -2.83
C VAL A 10 -3.07 -21.26 -2.14
N PHE A 11 -2.25 -20.57 -1.36
CA PHE A 11 -2.58 -19.33 -0.67
C PHE A 11 -1.76 -18.18 -1.25
N ASP A 12 -2.43 -17.21 -1.90
CA ASP A 12 -1.82 -15.97 -2.36
C ASP A 12 -1.83 -14.96 -1.22
N ALA A 13 -0.65 -14.71 -0.64
CA ALA A 13 -0.48 -13.83 0.50
C ALA A 13 -0.18 -12.37 0.12
N ASP A 14 -0.18 -12.01 -1.16
CA ASP A 14 0.18 -10.67 -1.65
C ASP A 14 -0.68 -10.27 -2.84
N ASN A 15 -1.98 -10.20 -2.63
CA ASN A 15 -2.93 -9.79 -3.64
C ASN A 15 -3.50 -8.40 -3.33
N HIS A 16 -3.82 -7.62 -4.35
CA HIS A 16 -4.26 -6.23 -4.19
C HIS A 16 -5.63 -5.97 -4.81
N MET A 17 -6.44 -5.17 -4.11
CA MET A 17 -7.59 -4.49 -4.68
C MET A 17 -7.18 -3.13 -5.21
N TYR A 18 -7.87 -2.65 -6.24
CA TYR A 18 -7.67 -1.30 -6.76
C TYR A 18 -8.88 -0.43 -6.42
N GLU A 19 -8.64 0.55 -5.57
CA GLU A 19 -9.68 1.43 -5.07
C GLU A 19 -10.12 2.42 -6.15
N PRO A 20 -11.43 2.54 -6.44
CA PRO A 20 -11.96 3.67 -7.21
C PRO A 20 -11.95 4.95 -6.37
N GLN A 21 -12.26 6.09 -7.01
CA GLN A 21 -12.20 7.39 -6.32
C GLN A 21 -13.09 7.45 -5.07
N GLU A 22 -14.25 6.79 -5.10
CA GLU A 22 -15.17 6.76 -3.98
C GLU A 22 -14.66 5.97 -2.75
N ALA A 23 -13.67 5.11 -2.91
CA ALA A 23 -13.18 4.27 -1.82
C ALA A 23 -12.69 5.07 -0.60
N LEU A 24 -12.06 6.21 -0.85
CA LEU A 24 -11.55 7.09 0.19
C LEU A 24 -12.50 8.25 0.52
N THR A 25 -13.62 8.42 -0.18
CA THR A 25 -14.46 9.61 -0.04
C THR A 25 -15.91 9.31 0.33
N LYS A 26 -16.41 8.12 -0.01
CA LYS A 26 -17.82 7.74 0.14
C LYS A 26 -18.32 7.87 1.57
N PHE A 27 -17.57 7.38 2.51
CA PHE A 27 -17.93 7.31 3.93
C PHE A 27 -17.26 8.39 4.80
N LEU A 28 -16.58 9.38 4.17
CA LEU A 28 -16.02 10.48 4.93
C LEU A 28 -17.13 11.28 5.65
N PRO A 29 -16.93 11.61 6.92
CA PRO A 29 -17.84 12.50 7.63
C PRO A 29 -17.88 13.90 6.98
N GLU A 30 -18.98 14.62 7.13
CA GLU A 30 -19.21 15.91 6.46
C GLU A 30 -18.07 16.94 6.67
N ASN A 31 -17.51 16.99 7.88
CA ASN A 31 -16.40 17.87 8.23
C ASN A 31 -15.05 17.45 7.63
N ARG A 32 -14.98 16.28 6.99
CA ARG A 32 -13.78 15.72 6.34
C ARG A 32 -13.88 15.60 4.82
N LYS A 33 -15.00 15.89 4.21
CA LYS A 33 -15.25 15.68 2.76
C LYS A 33 -14.23 16.31 1.80
N ARG A 34 -13.47 17.31 2.25
CA ARG A 34 -12.43 17.96 1.42
C ARG A 34 -11.01 17.53 1.74
N VAL A 35 -10.85 16.51 2.57
CA VAL A 35 -9.51 16.01 2.94
C VAL A 35 -8.87 15.24 1.79
N ILE A 36 -9.69 14.48 1.06
CA ILE A 36 -9.29 13.72 -0.13
C ILE A 36 -10.06 14.29 -1.32
N ASP A 37 -9.37 14.55 -2.41
CA ASP A 37 -9.95 14.99 -3.67
C ASP A 37 -9.18 14.41 -4.86
N TYR A 38 -9.75 14.49 -6.05
CA TYR A 38 -9.12 14.05 -7.29
C TYR A 38 -9.17 15.18 -8.32
N VAL A 39 -8.02 15.53 -8.87
CA VAL A 39 -7.88 16.63 -9.82
C VAL A 39 -7.27 16.15 -11.14
N GLN A 40 -7.59 16.86 -12.22
CA GLN A 40 -6.99 16.62 -13.52
C GLN A 40 -5.76 17.51 -13.73
N VAL A 41 -4.60 16.89 -13.89
CA VAL A 41 -3.34 17.59 -14.17
C VAL A 41 -2.76 17.06 -15.48
N ARG A 42 -2.71 17.89 -16.51
CA ARG A 42 -2.19 17.51 -17.83
C ARG A 42 -2.82 16.21 -18.38
N GLY A 43 -4.14 16.07 -18.23
CA GLY A 43 -4.89 14.90 -18.70
C GLY A 43 -4.71 13.62 -17.88
N ARG A 44 -4.16 13.74 -16.66
CA ARG A 44 -4.04 12.60 -15.71
C ARG A 44 -4.77 12.92 -14.43
N THR A 45 -5.48 11.94 -13.90
CA THR A 45 -6.07 12.05 -12.57
C THR A 45 -4.97 11.94 -11.52
N LYS A 46 -4.99 12.85 -10.56
CA LYS A 46 -4.10 12.87 -9.39
C LYS A 46 -4.93 12.90 -8.13
N ILE A 47 -4.47 12.23 -7.10
CA ILE A 47 -5.06 12.31 -5.77
C ILE A 47 -4.49 13.52 -5.03
N VAL A 48 -5.37 14.25 -4.38
CA VAL A 48 -5.04 15.38 -3.51
C VAL A 48 -5.37 14.99 -2.09
N VAL A 49 -4.40 15.09 -1.21
CA VAL A 49 -4.58 14.87 0.22
C VAL A 49 -4.28 16.17 0.95
N ARG A 50 -5.27 16.71 1.67
CA ARG A 50 -5.15 18.00 2.40
C ARG A 50 -4.65 19.15 1.53
N GLY A 51 -5.12 19.22 0.28
CA GLY A 51 -4.72 20.26 -0.67
C GLY A 51 -3.38 20.05 -1.38
N HIS A 52 -2.68 18.96 -1.09
CA HIS A 52 -1.41 18.61 -1.73
C HIS A 52 -1.58 17.44 -2.69
N ILE A 53 -1.09 17.60 -3.93
CA ILE A 53 -1.08 16.50 -4.91
C ILE A 53 -0.06 15.47 -4.46
N SER A 54 -0.45 14.20 -4.43
CA SER A 54 0.49 13.10 -4.24
C SER A 54 0.91 12.50 -5.58
N GLU A 55 2.20 12.30 -5.74
CA GLU A 55 2.79 11.60 -6.88
C GLU A 55 3.21 10.17 -6.53
N TYR A 56 2.98 9.73 -5.29
CA TYR A 56 3.37 8.40 -4.81
C TYR A 56 2.77 7.28 -5.67
N ILE A 57 1.46 7.35 -5.96
CA ILE A 57 0.79 6.48 -6.93
C ILE A 57 0.49 7.32 -8.19
N PRO A 58 1.21 7.12 -9.28
CA PRO A 58 1.04 7.94 -10.49
C PRO A 58 -0.34 7.88 -11.13
N ASN A 59 -1.05 6.76 -10.95
CA ASN A 59 -2.41 6.52 -11.46
C ASN A 59 -3.31 6.04 -10.32
N PRO A 60 -3.78 6.94 -9.44
CA PRO A 60 -4.52 6.58 -8.22
C PRO A 60 -5.96 6.11 -8.48
N THR A 61 -6.40 6.09 -9.74
CA THR A 61 -7.72 5.55 -10.13
C THR A 61 -7.63 4.15 -10.75
N PHE A 62 -6.43 3.67 -11.01
CA PHE A 62 -6.15 2.33 -11.55
C PHE A 62 -7.00 1.95 -12.78
N GLU A 63 -7.30 2.92 -13.65
CA GLU A 63 -8.02 2.66 -14.91
C GLU A 63 -7.18 1.82 -15.88
N VAL A 64 -5.87 2.04 -15.81
CA VAL A 64 -4.87 1.26 -16.51
C VAL A 64 -3.80 0.81 -15.53
N VAL A 65 -3.29 -0.40 -15.75
CA VAL A 65 -2.32 -1.06 -14.87
C VAL A 65 -1.21 -1.69 -15.68
N ALA A 66 -0.11 -2.04 -15.05
CA ALA A 66 0.94 -2.82 -15.71
C ALA A 66 0.41 -4.23 -16.05
N ARG A 67 0.87 -4.78 -17.16
CA ARG A 67 0.54 -6.17 -17.52
C ARG A 67 1.18 -7.13 -16.54
N PRO A 68 0.54 -8.27 -16.23
CA PRO A 68 1.18 -9.35 -15.50
C PRO A 68 2.50 -9.73 -16.17
N GLY A 69 3.55 -9.92 -15.37
CA GLY A 69 4.89 -10.27 -15.86
C GLY A 69 5.68 -9.11 -16.48
N ALA A 70 5.15 -7.89 -16.57
CA ALA A 70 5.82 -6.74 -17.18
C ALA A 70 7.22 -6.46 -16.62
N GLN A 71 7.44 -6.72 -15.34
CA GLN A 71 8.72 -6.51 -14.67
C GLN A 71 9.59 -7.77 -14.57
N GLU A 72 9.14 -8.91 -15.04
CA GLU A 72 9.87 -10.18 -14.90
C GLU A 72 11.24 -10.11 -15.54
N ASP A 73 11.32 -9.59 -16.77
CA ASP A 73 12.60 -9.44 -17.50
C ASP A 73 13.53 -8.48 -16.75
N TYR A 74 13.00 -7.40 -16.19
CA TYR A 74 13.77 -6.45 -15.38
C TYR A 74 14.37 -7.11 -14.13
N PHE A 75 13.58 -7.89 -13.39
CA PHE A 75 14.06 -8.55 -12.18
C PHE A 75 15.05 -9.67 -12.49
N ARG A 76 14.91 -10.34 -13.63
CA ARG A 76 15.85 -11.40 -14.05
C ARG A 76 17.15 -10.85 -14.62
N ASN A 77 17.07 -9.79 -15.44
CA ASN A 77 18.17 -9.36 -16.32
C ASN A 77 18.63 -7.92 -16.08
N GLY A 78 17.97 -7.17 -15.17
CA GLY A 78 18.22 -5.76 -14.93
C GLY A 78 17.64 -4.85 -16.01
N ALA A 79 17.91 -3.56 -15.91
CA ALA A 79 17.31 -2.55 -16.79
C ALA A 79 17.78 -2.63 -18.26
N GLN A 80 18.95 -3.18 -18.52
CA GLN A 80 19.52 -3.32 -19.87
C GLN A 80 19.47 -2.01 -20.71
N GLY A 81 19.60 -0.87 -20.07
CA GLY A 81 19.51 0.45 -20.71
C GLY A 81 18.09 0.91 -21.06
N LYS A 82 17.06 0.13 -20.72
CA LYS A 82 15.65 0.52 -20.89
C LYS A 82 15.22 1.53 -19.83
N SER A 83 14.38 2.48 -20.23
CA SER A 83 13.67 3.36 -19.31
C SER A 83 12.60 2.56 -18.53
N TYR A 84 12.17 3.08 -17.39
CA TYR A 84 11.11 2.45 -16.59
C TYR A 84 9.81 2.23 -17.39
N ARG A 85 9.46 3.17 -18.28
CA ARG A 85 8.31 3.04 -19.18
C ARG A 85 8.46 1.88 -20.16
N GLU A 86 9.65 1.68 -20.71
CA GLU A 86 9.93 0.56 -21.61
C GLU A 86 9.93 -0.79 -20.87
N ILE A 87 10.34 -0.79 -19.59
CA ILE A 87 10.28 -1.97 -18.72
C ILE A 87 8.82 -2.39 -18.46
N LEU A 88 7.96 -1.43 -18.14
CA LEU A 88 6.54 -1.69 -17.88
C LEU A 88 5.76 -2.07 -19.16
N GLY A 89 6.26 -1.69 -20.33
CA GLY A 89 5.59 -1.94 -21.61
C GLY A 89 4.25 -1.21 -21.73
N GLU A 90 3.40 -1.71 -22.64
CA GLU A 90 2.07 -1.14 -22.83
C GLU A 90 1.14 -1.53 -21.67
N PRO A 91 0.49 -0.56 -21.04
CA PRO A 91 -0.45 -0.85 -19.96
C PRO A 91 -1.70 -1.57 -20.49
N MET A 92 -2.36 -2.29 -19.60
CA MET A 92 -3.67 -2.86 -19.87
C MET A 92 -4.77 -2.12 -19.10
N LYS A 93 -5.99 -2.17 -19.59
CA LYS A 93 -7.15 -1.69 -18.81
C LYS A 93 -7.35 -2.60 -17.61
N ALA A 94 -7.74 -1.99 -16.49
CA ALA A 94 -8.14 -2.74 -15.32
C ALA A 94 -9.33 -3.66 -15.67
N ILE A 95 -9.29 -4.88 -15.18
CA ILE A 95 -10.38 -5.86 -15.34
C ILE A 95 -11.27 -5.87 -14.08
N PRO A 96 -12.53 -6.33 -14.17
CA PRO A 96 -13.43 -6.38 -13.02
C PRO A 96 -12.84 -7.08 -11.80
N ALA A 97 -12.06 -8.13 -11.99
CA ALA A 97 -11.40 -8.88 -10.93
C ALA A 97 -10.48 -8.04 -10.02
N PHE A 98 -10.07 -6.86 -10.42
CA PHE A 98 -9.28 -5.94 -9.58
C PHE A 98 -10.14 -5.10 -8.63
N ARG A 99 -11.48 -5.12 -8.79
CA ARG A 99 -12.42 -4.28 -8.05
C ARG A 99 -13.61 -5.04 -7.46
N GLU A 100 -13.85 -6.26 -7.92
CA GLU A 100 -15.06 -7.03 -7.57
C GLU A 100 -14.67 -8.43 -7.08
N PRO A 101 -15.14 -8.84 -5.89
CA PRO A 101 -14.74 -10.11 -5.31
C PRO A 101 -15.25 -11.32 -6.10
N GLY A 102 -16.44 -11.26 -6.72
CA GLY A 102 -16.95 -12.33 -7.55
C GLY A 102 -16.08 -12.60 -8.78
N ALA A 103 -15.78 -11.54 -9.54
CA ALA A 103 -14.87 -11.64 -10.69
C ALA A 103 -13.45 -12.04 -10.28
N ARG A 104 -13.02 -11.67 -9.06
CA ARG A 104 -11.72 -12.10 -8.51
C ARG A 104 -11.70 -13.60 -8.26
N LEU A 105 -12.77 -14.19 -7.73
CA LEU A 105 -12.85 -15.64 -7.53
C LEU A 105 -12.70 -16.41 -8.85
N GLU A 106 -13.35 -15.92 -9.93
CA GLU A 106 -13.21 -16.55 -11.25
C GLU A 106 -11.75 -16.58 -11.72
N VAL A 107 -11.03 -15.47 -11.56
CA VAL A 107 -9.59 -15.40 -11.89
C VAL A 107 -8.75 -16.29 -10.95
N MET A 108 -9.08 -16.37 -9.67
CA MET A 108 -8.41 -17.27 -8.73
C MET A 108 -8.59 -18.73 -9.16
N ASP A 109 -9.80 -19.13 -9.58
CA ASP A 109 -10.07 -20.48 -10.09
C ASP A 109 -9.26 -20.77 -11.36
N GLU A 110 -9.18 -19.81 -12.29
CA GLU A 110 -8.37 -19.95 -13.51
C GLU A 110 -6.87 -20.12 -13.20
N LEU A 111 -6.38 -19.46 -12.15
CA LEU A 111 -4.98 -19.49 -11.73
C LEU A 111 -4.66 -20.66 -10.78
N GLY A 112 -5.67 -21.38 -10.28
CA GLY A 112 -5.52 -22.45 -9.29
C GLY A 112 -5.14 -21.91 -7.89
N ILE A 113 -5.67 -20.74 -7.51
CA ILE A 113 -5.47 -20.13 -6.20
C ILE A 113 -6.70 -20.42 -5.34
N ASP A 114 -6.52 -21.08 -4.20
CA ASP A 114 -7.60 -21.42 -3.30
C ASP A 114 -7.97 -20.27 -2.37
N TYR A 115 -7.00 -19.55 -1.85
CA TYR A 115 -7.17 -18.47 -0.87
C TYR A 115 -6.31 -17.27 -1.22
N ALA A 116 -6.77 -16.06 -0.87
CA ALA A 116 -5.99 -14.84 -1.05
C ALA A 116 -6.18 -13.85 0.12
N LEU A 117 -5.08 -13.23 0.58
CA LEU A 117 -5.15 -11.96 1.28
C LEU A 117 -5.32 -10.85 0.25
N MET A 118 -6.22 -9.90 0.55
CA MET A 118 -6.52 -8.80 -0.36
C MET A 118 -6.20 -7.47 0.29
N PHE A 119 -5.11 -6.86 -0.12
CA PHE A 119 -4.61 -5.60 0.44
C PHE A 119 -5.16 -4.38 -0.29
N PRO A 120 -5.51 -3.29 0.43
CA PRO A 120 -5.73 -1.99 -0.18
C PRO A 120 -4.40 -1.40 -0.66
N THR A 121 -4.43 -0.66 -1.78
CA THR A 121 -3.24 -0.08 -2.40
C THR A 121 -2.98 1.35 -1.95
N LEU A 122 -4.03 2.14 -1.65
CA LEU A 122 -3.91 3.57 -1.33
C LEU A 122 -3.79 3.89 0.17
N ALA A 123 -4.05 2.93 1.06
CA ALA A 123 -4.13 3.18 2.50
C ALA A 123 -2.87 3.83 3.10
N SER A 124 -1.71 3.29 2.81
CA SER A 124 -0.45 3.79 3.37
C SER A 124 -0.06 5.17 2.86
N LEU A 125 -0.46 5.51 1.63
CA LEU A 125 -0.34 6.86 1.10
C LEU A 125 -1.10 7.86 1.99
N VAL A 126 -2.33 7.51 2.33
CA VAL A 126 -3.19 8.36 3.16
C VAL A 126 -2.59 8.56 4.54
N GLU A 127 -2.16 7.48 5.20
CA GLU A 127 -1.53 7.56 6.53
C GLU A 127 -0.27 8.44 6.53
N GLU A 128 0.60 8.31 5.52
CA GLU A 128 1.82 9.14 5.45
C GLU A 128 1.49 10.62 5.25
N ARG A 129 0.51 10.93 4.40
CA ARG A 129 0.13 12.33 4.10
C ARG A 129 -0.64 13.03 5.21
N MET A 130 -1.18 12.28 6.17
CA MET A 130 -1.95 12.80 7.30
C MET A 130 -1.31 12.52 8.65
N LYS A 131 -0.07 12.07 8.69
CA LYS A 131 0.64 11.67 9.91
C LYS A 131 0.73 12.74 11.01
N ASP A 132 0.56 14.01 10.66
CA ASP A 132 0.52 15.15 11.58
C ASP A 132 -0.88 15.46 12.15
N ASP A 133 -1.92 14.73 11.70
CA ASP A 133 -3.29 14.82 12.18
C ASP A 133 -3.88 13.44 12.47
N PRO A 134 -3.61 12.87 13.66
CA PRO A 134 -4.06 11.55 14.05
C PRO A 134 -5.57 11.34 13.94
N GLU A 135 -6.38 12.32 14.39
CA GLU A 135 -7.84 12.21 14.33
C GLU A 135 -8.35 12.10 12.90
N MET A 136 -7.83 12.93 12.02
CA MET A 136 -8.16 12.89 10.60
C MET A 136 -7.73 11.56 9.96
N THR A 137 -6.55 11.06 10.33
CA THR A 137 -6.05 9.77 9.83
C THR A 137 -7.02 8.65 10.20
N HIS A 138 -7.45 8.58 11.46
CA HIS A 138 -8.44 7.59 11.89
C HIS A 138 -9.77 7.73 11.16
N ASP A 139 -10.29 8.95 10.97
CA ASP A 139 -11.55 9.18 10.25
C ASP A 139 -11.48 8.69 8.80
N VAL A 140 -10.38 8.95 8.09
CA VAL A 140 -10.20 8.53 6.70
C VAL A 140 -9.97 7.03 6.57
N ILE A 141 -9.20 6.44 7.48
CA ILE A 141 -8.98 4.99 7.51
C ILE A 141 -10.29 4.26 7.82
N HIS A 142 -11.08 4.71 8.77
CA HIS A 142 -12.40 4.15 9.03
C HIS A 142 -13.31 4.22 7.78
N ALA A 143 -13.34 5.35 7.09
CA ALA A 143 -14.10 5.50 5.84
C ALA A 143 -13.64 4.52 4.75
N LEU A 144 -12.34 4.29 4.61
CA LEU A 144 -11.79 3.28 3.71
C LEU A 144 -12.22 1.86 4.11
N ASN A 145 -12.14 1.52 5.39
CA ASN A 145 -12.55 0.21 5.89
C ASN A 145 -14.06 -0.03 5.68
N GLN A 146 -14.91 1.00 5.86
CA GLN A 146 -16.33 0.91 5.55
C GLN A 146 -16.58 0.61 4.07
N TRP A 147 -15.86 1.31 3.16
CA TRP A 147 -15.93 1.02 1.73
C TRP A 147 -15.43 -0.40 1.41
N MET A 148 -14.32 -0.81 2.01
CA MET A 148 -13.76 -2.14 1.82
C MET A 148 -14.72 -3.23 2.27
N TYR A 149 -15.38 -3.04 3.42
CA TYR A 149 -16.40 -3.96 3.90
C TYR A 149 -17.61 -4.04 2.96
N GLU A 150 -18.10 -2.90 2.49
CA GLU A 150 -19.24 -2.86 1.56
C GLU A 150 -18.92 -3.54 0.22
N GLN A 151 -17.73 -3.29 -0.34
CA GLN A 151 -17.36 -3.75 -1.67
C GLN A 151 -16.80 -5.17 -1.70
N TRP A 152 -15.99 -5.53 -0.72
CA TRP A 152 -15.24 -6.79 -0.70
C TRP A 152 -15.71 -7.76 0.40
N SER A 153 -16.40 -7.26 1.45
CA SER A 153 -16.47 -7.92 2.74
C SER A 153 -15.07 -8.19 3.32
N PHE A 154 -14.96 -8.52 4.61
CA PHE A 154 -13.63 -8.90 5.16
C PHE A 154 -13.35 -10.38 5.03
N ASN A 155 -14.38 -11.17 4.72
CA ASN A 155 -14.30 -12.59 4.44
C ASN A 155 -15.30 -12.96 3.34
N TYR A 156 -14.85 -12.98 2.10
CA TYR A 156 -15.69 -13.30 0.97
C TYR A 156 -15.58 -14.78 0.63
N GLN A 157 -16.67 -15.53 0.92
CA GLN A 157 -16.83 -16.97 0.66
C GLN A 157 -15.69 -17.84 1.27
N ASP A 158 -15.10 -17.42 2.39
CA ASP A 158 -13.95 -18.07 3.03
C ASP A 158 -12.75 -18.31 2.10
N ARG A 159 -12.61 -17.48 1.07
CA ARG A 159 -11.53 -17.57 0.08
C ARG A 159 -10.77 -16.24 -0.10
N ILE A 160 -11.45 -15.10 -0.06
CA ILE A 160 -10.79 -13.79 -0.15
C ILE A 160 -10.92 -13.11 1.21
N PHE A 161 -9.78 -12.81 1.80
CA PHE A 161 -9.68 -12.14 3.10
C PHE A 161 -9.16 -10.72 2.87
N ALA A 162 -10.06 -9.74 2.80
CA ALA A 162 -9.68 -8.35 2.75
C ALA A 162 -9.04 -7.95 4.08
N THR A 163 -7.98 -7.13 4.01
CA THR A 163 -7.18 -6.74 5.16
C THR A 163 -7.51 -5.30 5.57
N PRO A 164 -8.51 -5.09 6.46
CA PRO A 164 -8.81 -3.75 6.93
C PRO A 164 -7.61 -3.13 7.63
N VAL A 165 -7.48 -1.84 7.49
CA VAL A 165 -6.33 -1.08 7.99
C VAL A 165 -6.58 -0.64 9.42
N ILE A 166 -5.61 -0.86 10.29
CA ILE A 166 -5.61 -0.29 11.65
C ILE A 166 -4.46 0.71 11.76
N THR A 167 -4.81 1.97 11.96
CA THR A 167 -3.83 3.02 12.23
C THR A 167 -3.66 3.23 13.73
N LEU A 168 -2.43 3.43 14.20
CA LEU A 168 -2.09 3.33 15.63
C LEU A 168 -1.88 4.64 16.39
N PRO A 169 -1.90 5.84 15.80
CA PRO A 169 -1.57 7.08 16.50
C PRO A 169 -2.39 7.35 17.77
N ILE A 170 -3.64 6.90 17.81
CA ILE A 170 -4.54 6.95 18.98
C ILE A 170 -4.98 5.51 19.27
N VAL A 171 -4.42 4.93 20.32
CA VAL A 171 -4.60 3.49 20.63
C VAL A 171 -6.06 3.14 20.93
N GLU A 172 -6.78 4.01 21.62
CA GLU A 172 -8.20 3.81 21.93
C GLU A 172 -9.02 3.67 20.64
N ARG A 173 -8.79 4.54 19.66
CA ARG A 173 -9.47 4.47 18.36
C ARG A 173 -9.02 3.29 17.52
N ALA A 174 -7.76 2.86 17.66
CA ALA A 174 -7.29 1.64 17.02
C ALA A 174 -8.00 0.39 17.57
N LEU A 175 -8.28 0.35 18.87
CA LEU A 175 -9.06 -0.71 19.50
C LEU A 175 -10.52 -0.71 19.04
N GLU A 176 -11.16 0.45 18.98
CA GLU A 176 -12.53 0.60 18.47
C GLU A 176 -12.63 0.11 17.01
N GLU A 177 -11.67 0.49 16.19
CA GLU A 177 -11.61 0.05 14.78
C GLU A 177 -11.37 -1.46 14.66
N LEU A 178 -10.48 -2.01 15.48
CA LEU A 178 -10.23 -3.44 15.53
C LEU A 178 -11.51 -4.22 15.90
N GLU A 179 -12.23 -3.80 16.93
CA GLU A 179 -13.49 -4.41 17.33
C GLU A 179 -14.52 -4.34 16.19
N TRP A 180 -14.68 -3.18 15.58
CA TRP A 180 -15.56 -2.96 14.43
C TRP A 180 -15.24 -3.90 13.26
N CYS A 181 -13.97 -4.13 12.98
CA CYS A 181 -13.52 -5.06 11.94
C CYS A 181 -13.79 -6.53 12.30
N LEU A 182 -13.54 -6.92 13.56
CA LEU A 182 -13.77 -8.30 14.05
C LEU A 182 -15.25 -8.66 14.02
N GLU A 183 -16.14 -7.76 14.44
CA GLU A 183 -17.59 -7.95 14.37
C GLU A 183 -18.09 -8.20 12.93
N ARG A 184 -17.32 -7.74 11.94
CA ARG A 184 -17.62 -7.89 10.50
C ARG A 184 -16.84 -9.01 9.83
N GLY A 185 -16.22 -9.88 10.62
CA GLY A 185 -15.60 -11.11 10.14
C GLY A 185 -14.19 -10.95 9.61
N ALA A 186 -13.49 -9.89 9.99
CA ALA A 186 -12.07 -9.75 9.64
C ALA A 186 -11.25 -10.93 10.17
N ARG A 187 -10.42 -11.52 9.32
CA ARG A 187 -9.54 -12.66 9.62
C ARG A 187 -8.09 -12.27 9.72
N THR A 188 -7.78 -11.05 9.36
CA THR A 188 -6.49 -10.40 9.49
C THR A 188 -6.70 -8.88 9.45
N VAL A 189 -5.72 -8.12 9.89
CA VAL A 189 -5.70 -6.66 9.75
C VAL A 189 -4.34 -6.23 9.18
N LEU A 190 -4.33 -5.05 8.58
CA LEU A 190 -3.12 -4.44 8.04
C LEU A 190 -2.67 -3.30 8.95
N VAL A 191 -1.45 -3.37 9.44
CA VAL A 191 -0.77 -2.27 10.14
C VAL A 191 0.37 -1.74 9.27
N ARG A 192 0.47 -0.45 9.13
CA ARG A 192 1.55 0.18 8.37
C ARG A 192 2.92 -0.15 8.99
N PRO A 193 3.89 -0.69 8.23
CA PRO A 193 5.23 -1.00 8.73
C PRO A 193 6.11 0.25 8.83
N ALA A 194 5.70 1.20 9.66
CA ALA A 194 6.38 2.48 9.88
C ALA A 194 6.30 2.89 11.34
N PRO A 195 7.20 3.75 11.81
CA PRO A 195 7.07 4.37 13.11
C PRO A 195 5.73 5.10 13.23
N VAL A 196 5.05 4.93 14.36
CA VAL A 196 3.74 5.54 14.64
C VAL A 196 3.93 7.04 14.87
N PRO A 197 3.25 7.91 14.11
CA PRO A 197 3.33 9.35 14.32
C PRO A 197 2.90 9.75 15.73
N GLY A 198 3.54 10.73 16.31
CA GLY A 198 3.21 11.25 17.62
C GLY A 198 3.58 12.71 17.77
N TYR A 199 2.97 13.37 18.76
CA TYR A 199 3.14 14.80 19.02
C TYR A 199 4.60 15.22 19.32
N LYS A 200 5.39 14.29 19.89
CA LYS A 200 6.80 14.51 20.20
C LYS A 200 7.77 13.79 19.24
N GLY A 201 7.26 13.41 18.09
CA GLY A 201 8.00 12.62 17.10
C GLY A 201 7.46 11.21 16.92
N SER A 202 8.08 10.46 16.03
CA SER A 202 7.67 9.09 15.72
C SER A 202 8.04 8.12 16.84
N ARG A 203 7.18 7.12 17.06
CA ARG A 203 7.31 6.11 18.14
C ARG A 203 7.37 4.72 17.53
N SER A 204 8.13 3.83 18.11
CA SER A 204 8.07 2.41 17.75
C SER A 204 6.74 1.81 18.18
N PHE A 205 6.06 1.08 17.30
CA PHE A 205 4.85 0.33 17.67
C PHE A 205 5.11 -0.86 18.63
N GLY A 206 6.38 -1.14 18.96
CA GLY A 206 6.79 -2.07 20.01
C GLY A 206 6.90 -1.45 21.39
N LEU A 207 6.49 -0.19 21.60
CA LEU A 207 6.44 0.43 22.92
C LEU A 207 5.22 -0.05 23.70
N GLU A 208 5.34 -0.08 25.04
CA GLU A 208 4.29 -0.54 25.97
C GLU A 208 2.94 0.16 25.77
N GLU A 209 2.92 1.39 25.29
CA GLU A 209 1.68 2.13 24.98
C GLU A 209 0.82 1.42 23.93
N PHE A 210 1.40 0.59 23.06
CA PHE A 210 0.68 -0.18 22.03
C PHE A 210 0.33 -1.61 22.47
N ASP A 211 0.76 -2.05 23.65
CA ASP A 211 0.44 -3.37 24.19
C ASP A 211 -1.06 -3.67 24.20
N PRO A 212 -1.97 -2.73 24.55
CA PRO A 212 -3.39 -2.98 24.50
C PRO A 212 -3.88 -3.46 23.13
N PHE A 213 -3.37 -2.86 22.03
CA PHE A 213 -3.70 -3.28 20.67
C PHE A 213 -3.16 -4.69 20.36
N TRP A 214 -1.90 -4.96 20.69
CA TRP A 214 -1.28 -6.27 20.47
C TRP A 214 -1.96 -7.37 21.28
N GLN A 215 -2.32 -7.10 22.52
CA GLN A 215 -3.07 -8.03 23.37
C GLN A 215 -4.48 -8.32 22.83
N ALA A 216 -5.15 -7.31 22.27
CA ALA A 216 -6.44 -7.51 21.62
C ALA A 216 -6.33 -8.41 20.39
N CYS A 217 -5.31 -8.22 19.56
CA CYS A 217 -5.03 -9.11 18.43
C CYS A 217 -4.74 -10.55 18.86
N ILE A 218 -3.90 -10.73 19.88
CA ILE A 218 -3.58 -12.05 20.46
C ILE A 218 -4.85 -12.74 20.98
N LYS A 219 -5.65 -12.01 21.76
CA LYS A 219 -6.91 -12.54 22.32
C LYS A 219 -7.90 -12.96 21.23
N ALA A 220 -7.92 -12.26 20.12
CA ALA A 220 -8.75 -12.57 18.95
C ALA A 220 -8.15 -13.65 18.05
N GLU A 221 -6.94 -14.16 18.36
CA GLU A 221 -6.16 -15.05 17.47
C GLU A 221 -6.02 -14.48 16.05
N LEU A 222 -5.86 -13.15 15.96
CA LEU A 222 -5.87 -12.40 14.70
C LEU A 222 -4.45 -12.16 14.19
N PRO A 223 -4.07 -12.70 13.03
CA PRO A 223 -2.81 -12.33 12.36
C PRO A 223 -2.79 -10.85 12.00
N VAL A 224 -1.66 -10.20 12.24
CA VAL A 224 -1.44 -8.81 11.81
C VAL A 224 -0.50 -8.81 10.61
N SER A 225 -0.99 -8.32 9.50
CA SER A 225 -0.21 -8.17 8.27
C SER A 225 0.55 -6.84 8.28
N MET A 226 1.77 -6.87 7.77
CA MET A 226 2.57 -5.68 7.50
C MET A 226 3.05 -5.77 6.05
N HIS A 227 2.55 -4.88 5.22
CA HIS A 227 2.85 -4.90 3.79
C HIS A 227 3.78 -3.74 3.41
N ALA A 228 4.76 -4.00 2.53
CA ALA A 228 5.63 -2.96 2.00
C ALA A 228 4.82 -1.89 1.27
N SER A 229 4.95 -0.65 1.72
CA SER A 229 4.16 0.48 1.24
C SER A 229 4.93 1.79 1.50
N ASP A 230 4.28 2.93 1.66
CA ASP A 230 4.94 4.12 2.16
C ASP A 230 5.24 3.98 3.66
N SER A 231 6.37 3.33 3.95
CA SER A 231 6.82 3.00 5.30
C SER A 231 7.54 4.16 6.00
N GLY A 232 7.34 5.40 5.52
CA GLY A 232 8.03 6.57 6.07
C GLY A 232 9.50 6.69 5.66
N TYR A 233 10.00 5.82 4.79
CA TYR A 233 11.37 5.91 4.26
C TYR A 233 11.62 7.18 3.46
N SER A 234 10.58 7.85 3.00
CA SER A 234 10.70 9.15 2.33
C SER A 234 11.45 10.17 3.17
N GLU A 235 11.25 10.22 4.47
CA GLU A 235 11.97 11.14 5.36
C GLU A 235 13.47 10.84 5.36
N PHE A 236 13.84 9.58 5.45
CA PHE A 236 15.26 9.17 5.39
C PHE A 236 15.86 9.37 4.00
N ALA A 237 15.13 9.04 2.95
CA ALA A 237 15.60 9.22 1.59
C ALA A 237 15.79 10.70 1.24
N ASN A 238 14.87 11.56 1.65
CA ASN A 238 14.90 13.00 1.35
C ASN A 238 16.00 13.76 2.10
N VAL A 239 16.46 13.24 3.22
CA VAL A 239 17.67 13.80 3.90
C VAL A 239 18.91 13.66 3.02
N TRP A 240 18.99 12.61 2.21
CA TRP A 240 20.14 12.29 1.38
C TRP A 240 19.96 12.65 -0.10
N GLU A 241 18.73 12.81 -0.54
CA GLU A 241 18.40 13.06 -1.94
C GLU A 241 17.36 14.18 -2.05
N PRO A 242 17.54 15.15 -2.96
CA PRO A 242 16.54 16.17 -3.19
C PRO A 242 15.27 15.55 -3.77
N GLY A 243 14.15 15.81 -3.14
CA GLY A 243 12.82 15.36 -3.59
C GLY A 243 11.79 15.58 -2.50
N ASP A 244 10.60 15.97 -2.91
CA ASP A 244 9.51 16.29 -1.97
C ASP A 244 8.70 15.04 -1.61
N GLU A 245 8.84 13.96 -2.37
CA GLU A 245 8.05 12.75 -2.21
C GLU A 245 8.85 11.50 -2.58
N PHE A 246 8.72 10.49 -1.75
CA PHE A 246 9.22 9.17 -2.05
C PHE A 246 8.45 8.54 -3.22
N LEU A 247 9.15 8.22 -4.29
CA LEU A 247 8.60 7.46 -5.41
C LEU A 247 9.00 5.99 -5.25
N PRO A 248 8.05 5.07 -5.03
CA PRO A 248 8.34 3.70 -4.60
C PRO A 248 9.23 2.92 -5.56
N PHE A 249 9.16 3.21 -6.83
CA PHE A 249 9.95 2.53 -7.86
C PHE A 249 11.03 3.42 -8.49
N LYS A 250 11.21 4.64 -7.99
CA LYS A 250 12.31 5.48 -8.40
C LYS A 250 13.57 5.02 -7.67
N PRO A 251 14.61 4.62 -8.38
CA PRO A 251 15.87 4.30 -7.74
C PRO A 251 16.46 5.55 -7.12
N THR A 252 16.80 5.45 -5.87
CA THR A 252 17.50 6.49 -5.13
C THR A 252 18.95 6.08 -4.94
N ALA A 253 19.87 7.03 -4.74
CA ALA A 253 21.27 6.71 -4.47
C ALA A 253 21.43 5.81 -3.24
N PHE A 254 20.54 5.94 -2.26
CA PHE A 254 20.49 5.11 -1.07
C PHE A 254 20.05 3.67 -1.37
N ARG A 255 19.09 3.48 -2.27
CA ARG A 255 18.62 2.16 -2.71
C ARG A 255 19.55 1.51 -3.72
N SER A 256 20.20 2.30 -4.57
CA SER A 256 21.10 1.81 -5.60
C SER A 256 22.46 1.37 -5.06
N SER A 257 22.80 1.70 -3.81
CA SER A 257 24.04 1.20 -3.18
C SER A 257 24.15 -0.31 -3.08
N GLY A 258 22.99 -1.03 -3.17
CA GLY A 258 22.96 -2.49 -3.27
C GLY A 258 22.85 -3.05 -4.69
N LEU A 259 22.53 -2.23 -5.68
CA LEU A 259 22.37 -2.61 -7.08
C LEU A 259 23.56 -2.09 -7.89
N ARG A 260 24.73 -2.69 -7.68
CA ARG A 260 25.92 -2.34 -8.44
C ARG A 260 25.65 -2.47 -9.94
N ASP A 261 25.90 -1.40 -10.66
CA ASP A 261 26.41 -1.34 -12.02
C ASP A 261 25.47 -1.34 -13.21
N ARG A 262 24.11 -1.20 -13.12
CA ARG A 262 23.36 -1.45 -14.37
C ARG A 262 22.20 -0.52 -14.68
N ALA A 263 22.10 0.63 -14.05
CA ALA A 263 20.99 1.52 -14.34
C ALA A 263 21.45 2.92 -14.77
N PRO A 264 20.72 3.57 -15.69
CA PRO A 264 21.13 4.84 -16.31
C PRO A 264 21.21 6.05 -15.36
N TRP A 265 20.90 5.90 -14.08
CA TRP A 265 21.06 6.92 -13.05
C TRP A 265 22.46 6.99 -12.42
N HIS A 266 23.42 6.23 -12.93
CA HIS A 266 24.83 6.32 -12.54
C HIS A 266 25.52 7.66 -12.87
N THR A 267 24.79 8.62 -13.45
CA THR A 267 25.35 9.97 -13.67
C THR A 267 25.44 10.80 -12.39
N SER A 268 24.74 10.43 -11.31
CA SER A 268 25.01 10.93 -9.97
C SER A 268 25.85 9.89 -9.24
N ALA A 269 27.16 10.11 -9.17
CA ALA A 269 28.07 9.26 -8.40
C ALA A 269 27.47 8.97 -7.02
N PRO A 270 27.51 7.71 -6.54
CA PRO A 270 27.05 7.38 -5.19
C PRO A 270 27.70 8.34 -4.20
N ILE A 271 26.91 8.81 -3.23
CA ILE A 271 27.43 9.68 -2.16
C ILE A 271 28.70 9.08 -1.54
N ALA A 272 28.75 7.75 -1.43
CA ALA A 272 29.94 7.02 -0.95
C ALA A 272 31.21 7.22 -1.77
N SER A 273 31.12 7.60 -3.07
CA SER A 273 32.30 7.89 -3.88
C SER A 273 32.76 9.36 -3.80
N ARG A 274 31.90 10.23 -3.19
CA ARG A 274 32.25 11.64 -2.93
C ARG A 274 32.77 11.86 -1.51
N ILE A 275 32.53 10.93 -0.60
CA ILE A 275 33.16 10.93 0.71
C ILE A 275 34.52 10.28 0.51
N GLY A 276 35.55 11.12 0.41
CA GLY A 276 36.91 10.70 0.17
C GLY A 276 37.34 9.55 1.07
N ARG A 277 38.22 8.70 0.57
CA ARG A 277 38.82 7.59 1.32
C ARG A 277 39.21 8.09 2.72
N TRP A 278 38.63 7.47 3.70
CA TRP A 278 39.14 7.58 5.05
C TRP A 278 40.52 6.97 5.09
N PRO A 279 41.49 7.61 5.77
CA PRO A 279 42.87 7.11 5.87
C PRO A 279 42.88 5.72 6.57
#